data_97a8394c1ffef3b73db08adddc79e069
#
_entry.id   97a8394c1ffef3b73db08adddc79e069
#
_cell.length_a   1.000
_cell.length_b   1.000
_cell.length_c   1.000
_cell.angle_alpha   90.00
_cell.angle_beta   90.00
_cell.angle_gamma   90.00
#
_symmetry.space_group_name_H-M   'P 1'
#
loop_
_entity.id
_entity.type
_entity.pdbx_description
1 polymer ?
#
loop_
_entity_poly.entity_id
_entity_poly.type
_entity_poly.pdbx_seq_one_letter_code
_entity_poly.pdbx_strand_id
1 'polypeptide(L)'
;MTSLNNTPTHHLFVFLEIFAIEGGIQSYVKNILQAYISIQAHTETEIGAEVFLLRDSPGCDNPFDVPCLKFHYLKTKPPMLGRLRLAAALWLCLWQKRPKHVFCGHINLAPLIQFLCQPLGIPYTVLTYGKEVWQQLPTCQRQALTGAAQIWTISRYSRDRACAANDLDPHQVKILPCMVDGDVFTPGDKSPELIKRYDLAGAKVLMTVARLWSGDIYKGVDVTIRALPKIAAVFPEVKYLVIGRGDDQPRLAQLTHDLGVRDRVVFAGFVPTSDLVEHYRVADAYIMPSQEGFGIVYLEAMACGKPVLAGDADGSADPLQDGRLGWRVPHRDPEAVATACIEILKGDDQRCDAEWLREQCLAQFSRDAFQEQFKQLLYNLPK
;
A
#
# COMPACT_ATOMS: atom_id res chain seq x y z
N MET A 1 9.74 -29.62 -37.05
CA MET A 1 9.10 -29.71 -35.73
C MET A 1 10.18 -29.53 -34.70
N THR A 2 10.49 -28.28 -34.36
CA THR A 2 11.46 -27.94 -33.33
C THR A 2 10.73 -27.86 -32.00
N SER A 3 10.98 -28.82 -31.12
CA SER A 3 10.55 -28.81 -29.72
C SER A 3 11.17 -27.55 -29.10
N LEU A 4 10.35 -26.52 -28.87
CA LEU A 4 10.68 -25.45 -27.95
C LEU A 4 10.92 -26.10 -26.58
N ASN A 5 12.19 -26.16 -26.17
CA ASN A 5 12.60 -26.52 -24.82
C ASN A 5 11.97 -25.50 -23.86
N ASN A 6 10.78 -25.82 -23.35
CA ASN A 6 10.14 -25.11 -22.26
C ASN A 6 10.89 -25.46 -20.96
N THR A 7 12.07 -24.89 -20.77
CA THR A 7 12.71 -24.90 -19.45
C THR A 7 11.76 -24.15 -18.49
N PRO A 8 11.34 -24.77 -17.37
CA PRO A 8 10.41 -24.14 -16.45
C PRO A 8 10.97 -22.77 -16.01
N THR A 9 10.17 -21.75 -16.14
CA THR A 9 10.54 -20.38 -15.81
C THR A 9 10.67 -20.29 -14.29
N HIS A 10 11.89 -20.29 -13.77
CA HIS A 10 12.16 -20.20 -12.34
C HIS A 10 12.44 -18.76 -11.93
N HIS A 11 11.63 -18.22 -11.03
CA HIS A 11 11.82 -16.91 -10.43
C HIS A 11 12.22 -17.01 -8.95
N LEU A 12 12.82 -15.97 -8.44
CA LEU A 12 13.23 -15.91 -7.05
C LEU A 12 12.76 -14.60 -6.44
N PHE A 13 12.07 -14.69 -5.30
CA PHE A 13 11.60 -13.55 -4.53
C PHE A 13 12.34 -13.47 -3.21
N VAL A 14 12.79 -12.28 -2.82
CA VAL A 14 13.52 -12.04 -1.57
C VAL A 14 12.88 -10.90 -0.81
N PHE A 15 12.30 -11.18 0.36
CA PHE A 15 11.61 -10.21 1.19
C PHE A 15 12.21 -10.13 2.61
N LEU A 16 11.98 -9.02 3.27
CA LEU A 16 12.30 -8.88 4.69
C LEU A 16 11.34 -9.71 5.54
N GLU A 17 10.05 -9.39 5.45
CA GLU A 17 8.95 -10.05 6.14
C GLU A 17 7.64 -9.86 5.37
N ILE A 18 6.77 -10.85 5.41
CA ILE A 18 5.45 -10.83 4.79
C ILE A 18 4.35 -11.10 5.83
N PHE A 19 4.61 -12.00 6.78
CA PHE A 19 3.60 -12.57 7.68
C PHE A 19 3.75 -12.10 9.14
N ALA A 20 4.95 -11.70 9.55
CA ALA A 20 5.24 -11.35 10.94
C ALA A 20 4.59 -10.04 11.42
N ILE A 21 4.25 -9.15 10.50
CA ILE A 21 3.60 -7.87 10.77
C ILE A 21 2.54 -7.56 9.71
N GLU A 22 1.58 -6.71 10.07
CA GLU A 22 0.60 -6.16 9.13
C GLU A 22 1.00 -4.75 8.70
N GLY A 23 0.78 -4.42 7.43
CA GLY A 23 1.05 -3.10 6.87
C GLY A 23 0.89 -3.04 5.36
N GLY A 24 0.91 -1.84 4.79
CA GLY A 24 0.71 -1.63 3.36
C GLY A 24 1.73 -2.36 2.48
N ILE A 25 3.01 -2.43 2.91
CA ILE A 25 4.06 -3.16 2.18
C ILE A 25 3.75 -4.66 2.17
N GLN A 26 3.38 -5.24 3.31
CA GLN A 26 3.06 -6.65 3.43
C GLN A 26 1.82 -7.01 2.60
N SER A 27 0.78 -6.19 2.64
CA SER A 27 -0.42 -6.38 1.80
C SER A 27 -0.07 -6.33 0.31
N TYR A 28 0.75 -5.37 -0.10
CA TYR A 28 1.18 -5.25 -1.50
C TYR A 28 2.01 -6.46 -1.97
N VAL A 29 2.93 -6.95 -1.14
CA VAL A 29 3.73 -8.16 -1.45
C VAL A 29 2.85 -9.40 -1.53
N LYS A 30 1.86 -9.54 -0.65
CA LYS A 30 0.86 -10.62 -0.71
C LYS A 30 0.09 -10.57 -2.02
N ASN A 31 -0.29 -9.39 -2.49
CA ASN A 31 -0.96 -9.23 -3.79
C ASN A 31 -0.07 -9.65 -4.97
N ILE A 32 1.23 -9.35 -4.93
CA ILE A 32 2.21 -9.82 -5.92
C ILE A 32 2.28 -11.35 -5.94
N LEU A 33 2.38 -11.99 -4.77
CA LEU A 33 2.42 -13.46 -4.69
C LEU A 33 1.11 -14.09 -5.18
N GLN A 34 -0.03 -13.52 -4.83
CA GLN A 34 -1.33 -13.98 -5.31
C GLN A 34 -1.46 -13.88 -6.84
N ALA A 35 -1.03 -12.74 -7.41
CA ALA A 35 -1.02 -12.56 -8.86
C ALA A 35 -0.07 -13.55 -9.55
N TYR A 36 1.11 -13.79 -8.96
CA TYR A 36 2.06 -14.77 -9.46
C TYR A 36 1.47 -16.18 -9.48
N ILE A 37 0.83 -16.62 -8.38
CA ILE A 37 0.16 -17.92 -8.28
C ILE A 37 -0.92 -18.06 -9.35
N SER A 38 -1.76 -17.03 -9.54
CA SER A 38 -2.83 -17.05 -10.54
C SER A 38 -2.31 -17.23 -11.96
N ILE A 39 -1.18 -16.61 -12.30
CA ILE A 39 -0.54 -16.77 -13.61
C ILE A 39 0.02 -18.20 -13.77
N GLN A 40 0.62 -18.76 -12.71
CA GLN A 40 1.23 -20.09 -12.74
C GLN A 40 0.18 -21.23 -12.74
N ALA A 41 -0.99 -21.01 -12.19
CA ALA A 41 -2.08 -22.00 -12.19
C ALA A 41 -2.52 -22.42 -13.59
N HIS A 42 -2.21 -21.62 -14.60
CA HIS A 42 -2.45 -21.92 -16.02
C HIS A 42 -1.26 -22.58 -16.73
N THR A 43 -0.16 -22.85 -16.00
CA THR A 43 1.03 -23.50 -16.54
C THR A 43 1.30 -24.81 -15.78
N GLU A 44 1.47 -25.94 -16.49
CA GLU A 44 1.71 -27.27 -15.89
C GLU A 44 3.12 -27.47 -15.29
N THR A 45 3.74 -26.42 -14.76
CA THR A 45 5.13 -26.50 -14.24
C THR A 45 5.15 -26.68 -12.73
N GLU A 46 5.91 -27.70 -12.25
CA GLU A 46 5.96 -28.13 -10.84
C GLU A 46 6.48 -27.06 -9.83
N ILE A 47 7.37 -26.16 -10.21
CA ILE A 47 7.89 -25.09 -9.32
C ILE A 47 8.10 -23.81 -10.12
N GLY A 48 7.26 -22.82 -9.88
CA GLY A 48 7.34 -21.49 -10.49
C GLY A 48 8.36 -20.55 -9.82
N ALA A 49 8.43 -20.51 -8.48
CA ALA A 49 9.35 -19.64 -7.75
C ALA A 49 9.77 -20.14 -6.36
N GLU A 50 10.88 -19.57 -5.88
CA GLU A 50 11.31 -19.67 -4.48
C GLU A 50 11.22 -18.32 -3.79
N VAL A 51 10.74 -18.31 -2.55
CA VAL A 51 10.51 -17.12 -1.74
C VAL A 51 11.39 -17.17 -0.50
N PHE A 52 12.33 -16.24 -0.37
CA PHE A 52 13.25 -16.14 0.76
C PHE A 52 12.79 -15.05 1.72
N LEU A 53 12.58 -15.40 2.99
CA LEU A 53 12.06 -14.52 4.04
C LEU A 53 13.10 -14.37 5.16
N LEU A 54 13.58 -13.14 5.36
CA LEU A 54 14.64 -12.87 6.35
C LEU A 54 14.12 -12.88 7.80
N ARG A 55 12.88 -12.40 8.02
CA ARG A 55 12.37 -12.12 9.36
C ARG A 55 11.10 -12.90 9.74
N ASP A 56 10.51 -13.65 8.81
CA ASP A 56 9.43 -14.57 9.12
C ASP A 56 9.98 -15.91 9.63
N SER A 57 9.19 -16.61 10.45
CA SER A 57 9.52 -17.91 11.01
C SER A 57 8.66 -19.02 10.42
N PRO A 58 9.10 -20.30 10.41
CA PRO A 58 8.35 -21.42 9.83
C PRO A 58 6.97 -21.66 10.43
N GLY A 59 6.68 -21.12 11.63
CA GLY A 59 5.38 -21.25 12.29
C GLY A 59 4.41 -20.09 12.03
N CYS A 60 4.70 -19.20 11.08
CA CYS A 60 3.75 -18.13 10.71
C CYS A 60 2.62 -18.70 9.85
N ASP A 61 1.45 -18.05 9.93
CA ASP A 61 0.32 -18.34 9.04
C ASP A 61 0.65 -17.88 7.63
N ASN A 62 0.88 -18.86 6.73
CA ASN A 62 1.19 -18.61 5.33
C ASN A 62 0.07 -19.11 4.42
N PRO A 63 -0.80 -18.24 3.90
CA PRO A 63 -1.89 -18.64 3.00
C PRO A 63 -1.42 -19.01 1.58
N PHE A 64 -0.14 -18.85 1.26
CA PHE A 64 0.45 -19.11 -0.06
C PHE A 64 1.26 -20.41 -0.10
N ASP A 65 0.99 -21.35 0.80
CA ASP A 65 1.65 -22.67 0.78
C ASP A 65 1.04 -23.55 -0.33
N VAL A 66 1.51 -23.33 -1.55
CA VAL A 66 1.04 -23.97 -2.78
C VAL A 66 2.24 -24.57 -3.54
N PRO A 67 2.04 -25.63 -4.36
CA PRO A 67 3.15 -26.33 -5.03
C PRO A 67 4.05 -25.46 -5.91
N CYS A 68 3.52 -24.36 -6.48
CA CYS A 68 4.29 -23.47 -7.35
C CYS A 68 5.17 -22.46 -6.58
N LEU A 69 5.09 -22.37 -5.25
CA LEU A 69 5.90 -21.49 -4.41
C LEU A 69 6.60 -22.29 -3.31
N LYS A 70 7.92 -22.19 -3.26
CA LYS A 70 8.72 -22.79 -2.18
C LYS A 70 9.24 -21.72 -1.24
N PHE A 71 8.85 -21.76 0.03
CA PHE A 71 9.24 -20.78 1.05
C PHE A 71 10.47 -21.21 1.85
N HIS A 72 11.41 -20.25 2.07
CA HIS A 72 12.60 -20.40 2.90
C HIS A 72 12.55 -19.38 4.03
N TYR A 73 12.34 -19.84 5.27
CA TYR A 73 12.28 -19.00 6.46
C TYR A 73 13.65 -18.92 7.12
N LEU A 74 14.24 -17.73 7.17
CA LEU A 74 15.65 -17.54 7.58
C LEU A 74 15.81 -16.74 8.86
N LYS A 75 14.69 -16.45 9.56
CA LYS A 75 14.70 -15.75 10.85
C LYS A 75 15.60 -16.47 11.85
N THR A 76 16.57 -15.75 12.40
CA THR A 76 17.55 -16.31 13.35
C THR A 76 17.95 -15.23 14.36
N LYS A 77 18.28 -15.63 15.57
CA LYS A 77 18.90 -14.78 16.59
C LYS A 77 20.39 -15.18 16.73
N PRO A 78 21.34 -14.22 16.75
CA PRO A 78 21.17 -12.79 16.51
C PRO A 78 20.85 -12.46 15.03
N PRO A 79 20.29 -11.26 14.73
CA PRO A 79 19.87 -10.90 13.36
C PRO A 79 20.98 -10.94 12.30
N MET A 80 22.24 -10.71 12.70
CA MET A 80 23.41 -10.84 11.81
C MET A 80 23.57 -12.25 11.23
N LEU A 81 23.32 -13.28 12.04
CA LEU A 81 23.36 -14.66 11.58
C LEU A 81 22.26 -14.95 10.54
N GLY A 82 21.07 -14.36 10.69
CA GLY A 82 20.02 -14.45 9.69
C GLY A 82 20.42 -13.85 8.34
N ARG A 83 21.12 -12.71 8.35
CA ARG A 83 21.64 -12.10 7.12
C ARG A 83 22.70 -12.99 6.43
N LEU A 84 23.61 -13.59 7.19
CA LEU A 84 24.60 -14.51 6.65
C LEU A 84 23.95 -15.77 6.08
N ARG A 85 22.95 -16.33 6.77
CA ARG A 85 22.17 -17.48 6.27
C ARG A 85 21.43 -17.13 4.98
N LEU A 86 20.84 -15.94 4.91
CA LEU A 86 20.19 -15.46 3.68
C LEU A 86 21.20 -15.37 2.54
N ALA A 87 22.36 -14.75 2.76
CA ALA A 87 23.40 -14.62 1.74
C ALA A 87 23.87 -15.99 1.23
N ALA A 88 24.15 -16.93 2.14
CA ALA A 88 24.59 -18.29 1.78
C ALA A 88 23.49 -19.08 1.04
N ALA A 89 22.25 -19.01 1.50
CA ALA A 89 21.13 -19.69 0.88
C ALA A 89 20.81 -19.13 -0.52
N LEU A 90 20.85 -17.81 -0.67
CA LEU A 90 20.70 -17.15 -1.97
C LEU A 90 21.84 -17.52 -2.92
N TRP A 91 23.09 -17.44 -2.47
CA TRP A 91 24.26 -17.83 -3.28
C TRP A 91 24.12 -19.25 -3.81
N LEU A 92 23.78 -20.20 -2.92
CA LEU A 92 23.60 -21.60 -3.30
C LEU A 92 22.47 -21.79 -4.32
N CYS A 93 21.33 -21.14 -4.08
CA CYS A 93 20.18 -21.20 -4.99
C CYS A 93 20.51 -20.58 -6.36
N LEU A 94 21.13 -19.39 -6.40
CA LEU A 94 21.52 -18.72 -7.64
C LEU A 94 22.52 -19.54 -8.45
N TRP A 95 23.49 -20.18 -7.77
CA TRP A 95 24.49 -21.03 -8.43
C TRP A 95 23.90 -22.31 -9.00
N GLN A 96 23.04 -23.00 -8.21
CA GLN A 96 22.50 -24.31 -8.59
C GLN A 96 21.35 -24.20 -9.60
N LYS A 97 20.44 -23.24 -9.40
CA LYS A 97 19.17 -23.17 -10.13
C LYS A 97 19.16 -22.18 -11.28
N ARG A 98 20.08 -21.19 -11.26
CA ARG A 98 20.17 -20.16 -12.29
C ARG A 98 18.80 -19.57 -12.63
N PRO A 99 18.08 -18.94 -11.67
CA PRO A 99 16.77 -18.39 -11.90
C PRO A 99 16.81 -17.37 -13.03
N LYS A 100 15.72 -17.26 -13.76
CA LYS A 100 15.60 -16.36 -14.88
C LYS A 100 15.56 -14.89 -14.45
N HIS A 101 15.03 -14.62 -13.24
CA HIS A 101 14.94 -13.30 -12.66
C HIS A 101 14.83 -13.35 -11.14
N VAL A 102 15.35 -12.29 -10.47
CA VAL A 102 15.27 -12.12 -9.02
C VAL A 102 14.47 -10.87 -8.67
N PHE A 103 13.45 -11.00 -7.83
CA PHE A 103 12.67 -9.89 -7.28
C PHE A 103 13.16 -9.56 -5.88
N CYS A 104 13.74 -8.39 -5.73
CA CYS A 104 14.22 -7.83 -4.47
C CYS A 104 13.12 -6.99 -3.82
N GLY A 105 12.50 -7.49 -2.77
CA GLY A 105 11.33 -6.89 -2.14
C GLY A 105 11.60 -5.72 -1.21
N HIS A 106 12.83 -5.22 -1.09
CA HIS A 106 13.12 -4.04 -0.28
C HIS A 106 14.50 -3.47 -0.58
N ILE A 107 14.62 -2.14 -0.61
CA ILE A 107 15.88 -1.41 -0.89
C ILE A 107 17.06 -1.85 0.00
N ASN A 108 16.81 -2.23 1.26
CA ASN A 108 17.86 -2.69 2.17
C ASN A 108 18.45 -4.08 1.79
N LEU A 109 17.79 -4.84 0.93
CA LEU A 109 18.27 -6.10 0.38
C LEU A 109 19.00 -5.91 -0.96
N ALA A 110 18.74 -4.80 -1.64
CA ALA A 110 19.22 -4.56 -2.99
C ALA A 110 20.75 -4.65 -3.15
N PRO A 111 21.60 -4.13 -2.22
CA PRO A 111 23.05 -4.29 -2.33
C PRO A 111 23.51 -5.76 -2.29
N LEU A 112 22.87 -6.58 -1.45
CA LEU A 112 23.16 -8.01 -1.41
C LEU A 112 22.76 -8.72 -2.70
N ILE A 113 21.57 -8.41 -3.21
CA ILE A 113 21.06 -8.99 -4.47
C ILE A 113 21.95 -8.60 -5.64
N GLN A 114 22.34 -7.33 -5.77
CA GLN A 114 23.30 -6.89 -6.78
C GLN A 114 24.61 -7.67 -6.69
N PHE A 115 25.20 -7.73 -5.50
CA PHE A 115 26.48 -8.42 -5.29
C PHE A 115 26.44 -9.90 -5.70
N LEU A 116 25.30 -10.58 -5.46
CA LEU A 116 25.16 -12.01 -5.79
C LEU A 116 24.76 -12.24 -7.25
N CYS A 117 23.91 -11.40 -7.83
CA CYS A 117 23.36 -11.58 -9.19
C CYS A 117 24.32 -11.10 -10.28
N GLN A 118 25.01 -9.98 -10.07
CA GLN A 118 25.87 -9.35 -11.08
C GLN A 118 26.97 -10.29 -11.62
N PRO A 119 27.74 -11.02 -10.80
CA PRO A 119 28.76 -11.94 -11.30
C PRO A 119 28.20 -13.13 -12.08
N LEU A 120 26.94 -13.47 -11.85
CA LEU A 120 26.24 -14.58 -12.49
C LEU A 120 25.46 -14.15 -13.75
N GLY A 121 25.41 -12.85 -14.05
CA GLY A 121 24.63 -12.30 -15.15
C GLY A 121 23.10 -12.48 -14.97
N ILE A 122 22.62 -12.64 -13.72
CA ILE A 122 21.20 -12.83 -13.44
C ILE A 122 20.53 -11.47 -13.26
N PRO A 123 19.51 -11.13 -14.06
CA PRO A 123 18.81 -9.86 -13.93
C PRO A 123 17.95 -9.82 -12.65
N TYR A 124 17.79 -8.64 -12.07
CA TYR A 124 16.95 -8.45 -10.90
C TYR A 124 16.10 -7.17 -10.99
N THR A 125 14.95 -7.20 -10.33
CA THR A 125 14.04 -6.07 -10.13
C THR A 125 14.01 -5.69 -8.66
N VAL A 126 14.04 -4.39 -8.35
CA VAL A 126 13.89 -3.89 -6.98
C VAL A 126 12.50 -3.29 -6.82
N LEU A 127 11.75 -3.76 -5.81
CA LEU A 127 10.45 -3.20 -5.42
C LEU A 127 10.66 -2.03 -4.47
N THR A 128 9.95 -0.91 -4.73
CA THR A 128 9.97 0.31 -3.93
C THR A 128 8.56 0.79 -3.64
N TYR A 129 8.34 1.39 -2.45
CA TYR A 129 7.00 1.65 -1.92
C TYR A 129 6.73 3.12 -1.59
N GLY A 130 7.77 3.98 -1.63
CA GLY A 130 7.61 5.40 -1.39
C GLY A 130 8.76 6.06 -0.62
N LYS A 131 8.51 6.46 0.62
CA LYS A 131 9.42 7.32 1.43
C LYS A 131 10.85 6.82 1.53
N GLU A 132 11.06 5.51 1.50
CA GLU A 132 12.38 4.87 1.62
C GLU A 132 13.31 5.19 0.44
N VAL A 133 12.77 5.73 -0.68
CA VAL A 133 13.55 6.09 -1.88
C VAL A 133 13.37 7.55 -2.30
N TRP A 134 12.59 8.37 -1.56
CA TRP A 134 12.32 9.77 -1.93
C TRP A 134 13.46 10.73 -1.61
N GLN A 135 14.44 10.29 -0.85
CA GLN A 135 15.65 11.03 -0.52
C GLN A 135 16.87 10.35 -1.11
N GLN A 136 17.98 11.05 -1.15
CA GLN A 136 19.24 10.50 -1.62
C GLN A 136 19.65 9.29 -0.76
N LEU A 137 19.81 8.16 -1.41
CA LEU A 137 20.21 6.92 -0.78
C LEU A 137 21.73 6.82 -0.58
N PRO A 138 22.18 6.02 0.37
CA PRO A 138 23.59 5.60 0.46
C PRO A 138 24.09 5.02 -0.86
N THR A 139 25.38 5.23 -1.16
CA THR A 139 25.99 4.87 -2.45
C THR A 139 25.73 3.42 -2.85
N CYS A 140 25.84 2.47 -1.91
CA CYS A 140 25.63 1.05 -2.20
C CYS A 140 24.17 0.73 -2.62
N GLN A 141 23.19 1.37 -2.00
CA GLN A 141 21.77 1.20 -2.35
C GLN A 141 21.46 1.85 -3.71
N ARG A 142 21.99 3.06 -3.95
CA ARG A 142 21.84 3.75 -5.23
C ARG A 142 22.46 2.96 -6.38
N GLN A 143 23.68 2.43 -6.20
CA GLN A 143 24.32 1.55 -7.18
C GLN A 143 23.48 0.30 -7.45
N ALA A 144 22.87 -0.28 -6.40
CA ALA A 144 22.00 -1.44 -6.58
C ALA A 144 20.69 -1.10 -7.32
N LEU A 145 20.14 0.10 -7.19
CA LEU A 145 19.02 0.55 -8.01
C LEU A 145 19.44 0.78 -9.46
N THR A 146 20.52 1.51 -9.69
CA THR A 146 21.04 1.78 -11.04
C THR A 146 21.42 0.51 -11.80
N GLY A 147 21.95 -0.51 -11.08
CA GLY A 147 22.31 -1.82 -11.65
C GLY A 147 21.15 -2.79 -11.81
N ALA A 148 19.93 -2.46 -11.34
CA ALA A 148 18.76 -3.29 -11.51
C ALA A 148 18.28 -3.30 -12.97
N ALA A 149 17.77 -4.43 -13.43
CA ALA A 149 17.15 -4.51 -14.76
C ALA A 149 15.88 -3.67 -14.84
N GLN A 150 15.11 -3.62 -13.76
CA GLN A 150 13.96 -2.75 -13.57
C GLN A 150 13.81 -2.35 -12.09
N ILE A 151 13.14 -1.25 -11.85
CA ILE A 151 12.65 -0.84 -10.53
C ILE A 151 11.13 -0.76 -10.63
N TRP A 152 10.42 -1.44 -9.73
CA TRP A 152 8.97 -1.34 -9.68
C TRP A 152 8.54 -0.49 -8.49
N THR A 153 7.68 0.48 -8.75
CA THR A 153 7.15 1.39 -7.74
C THR A 153 5.64 1.49 -7.82
N ILE A 154 5.01 2.04 -6.79
CA ILE A 154 3.55 2.02 -6.64
C ILE A 154 2.83 3.24 -7.24
N SER A 155 3.56 4.34 -7.59
CA SER A 155 2.94 5.56 -8.12
C SER A 155 3.88 6.38 -8.98
N ARG A 156 3.29 7.27 -9.82
CA ARG A 156 4.02 8.29 -10.58
C ARG A 156 4.85 9.19 -9.66
N TYR A 157 4.25 9.63 -8.56
CA TYR A 157 4.93 10.47 -7.58
C TYR A 157 6.15 9.79 -6.98
N SER A 158 6.01 8.53 -6.55
CA SER A 158 7.13 7.76 -6.00
C SER A 158 8.24 7.54 -7.04
N ARG A 159 7.88 7.27 -8.30
CA ARG A 159 8.83 7.21 -9.41
C ARG A 159 9.63 8.51 -9.55
N ASP A 160 8.91 9.61 -9.69
CA ASP A 160 9.52 10.91 -9.99
C ASP A 160 10.41 11.38 -8.84
N ARG A 161 9.97 11.17 -7.59
CA ARG A 161 10.77 11.45 -6.39
C ARG A 161 12.02 10.58 -6.30
N ALA A 162 11.88 9.27 -6.54
CA ALA A 162 13.00 8.34 -6.52
C ALA A 162 14.04 8.67 -7.61
N CYS A 163 13.58 8.96 -8.83
CA CYS A 163 14.46 9.34 -9.95
C CYS A 163 15.22 10.63 -9.65
N ALA A 164 14.52 11.68 -9.19
CA ALA A 164 15.14 12.96 -8.87
C ALA A 164 16.15 12.88 -7.73
N ALA A 165 15.85 12.08 -6.69
CA ALA A 165 16.70 11.98 -5.50
C ALA A 165 17.93 11.08 -5.71
N ASN A 166 17.86 10.10 -6.62
CA ASN A 166 18.86 9.04 -6.77
C ASN A 166 19.48 8.95 -8.18
N ASP A 167 19.18 9.91 -9.03
CA ASP A 167 19.71 10.00 -10.41
C ASP A 167 19.43 8.72 -11.22
N LEU A 168 18.15 8.27 -11.18
CA LEU A 168 17.71 7.07 -11.88
C LEU A 168 17.07 7.42 -13.23
N ASP A 169 17.22 6.52 -14.21
CA ASP A 169 16.50 6.64 -15.47
C ASP A 169 15.00 6.33 -15.27
N PRO A 170 14.08 7.28 -15.56
CA PRO A 170 12.64 7.04 -15.46
C PRO A 170 12.14 5.86 -16.32
N HIS A 171 12.83 5.53 -17.42
CA HIS A 171 12.46 4.38 -18.26
C HIS A 171 12.71 3.03 -17.58
N GLN A 172 13.67 2.97 -16.65
CA GLN A 172 13.95 1.80 -15.83
C GLN A 172 12.86 1.57 -14.75
N VAL A 173 12.14 2.64 -14.35
CA VAL A 173 11.15 2.58 -13.28
C VAL A 173 9.76 2.31 -13.85
N LYS A 174 9.19 1.16 -13.51
CA LYS A 174 7.84 0.74 -13.90
C LYS A 174 6.87 0.94 -12.75
N ILE A 175 5.63 1.27 -13.06
CA ILE A 175 4.58 1.46 -12.07
C ILE A 175 3.71 0.21 -12.03
N LEU A 176 3.59 -0.37 -10.83
CA LEU A 176 2.60 -1.38 -10.49
C LEU A 176 1.82 -0.83 -9.30
N PRO A 177 0.64 -0.24 -9.48
CA PRO A 177 -0.11 0.40 -8.40
C PRO A 177 -0.63 -0.63 -7.40
N CYS A 178 -1.03 -0.16 -6.21
CA CYS A 178 -1.73 -1.03 -5.26
C CYS A 178 -3.12 -1.40 -5.80
N MET A 179 -3.68 -2.49 -5.29
CA MET A 179 -5.05 -2.93 -5.57
C MET A 179 -5.91 -2.92 -4.31
N VAL A 180 -7.21 -3.03 -4.51
CA VAL A 180 -8.19 -3.31 -3.47
C VAL A 180 -8.94 -4.61 -3.77
N ASP A 181 -9.24 -5.37 -2.72
CA ASP A 181 -10.12 -6.53 -2.81
C ASP A 181 -11.58 -6.08 -2.81
N GLY A 182 -12.17 -6.02 -4.01
CA GLY A 182 -13.56 -5.60 -4.19
C GLY A 182 -14.59 -6.59 -3.66
N ASP A 183 -14.19 -7.82 -3.32
CA ASP A 183 -15.07 -8.81 -2.69
C ASP A 183 -15.15 -8.61 -1.17
N VAL A 184 -14.10 -8.04 -0.58
CA VAL A 184 -14.03 -7.69 0.85
C VAL A 184 -14.58 -6.29 1.10
N PHE A 185 -14.06 -5.29 0.39
CA PHE A 185 -14.49 -3.89 0.53
C PHE A 185 -15.69 -3.63 -0.38
N THR A 186 -16.89 -3.71 0.20
CA THR A 186 -18.16 -3.57 -0.51
C THR A 186 -19.06 -2.53 0.17
N PRO A 187 -19.90 -1.82 -0.60
CA PRO A 187 -21.00 -1.04 -0.03
C PRO A 187 -21.89 -1.92 0.85
N GLY A 188 -22.59 -1.29 1.76
CA GLY A 188 -23.53 -1.97 2.65
C GLY A 188 -24.16 -1.00 3.64
N ASP A 189 -25.11 -1.52 4.41
CA ASP A 189 -25.81 -0.75 5.43
C ASP A 189 -24.85 -0.37 6.58
N LYS A 190 -25.12 0.76 7.21
CA LYS A 190 -24.38 1.21 8.39
C LYS A 190 -24.68 0.28 9.57
N SER A 191 -23.65 -0.30 10.18
CA SER A 191 -23.78 -1.19 11.35
C SER A 191 -24.43 -0.48 12.55
N PRO A 192 -25.60 -0.95 13.03
CA PRO A 192 -26.26 -0.37 14.21
C PRO A 192 -25.40 -0.48 15.48
N GLU A 193 -24.58 -1.53 15.57
CA GLU A 193 -23.64 -1.73 16.68
C GLU A 193 -22.57 -0.64 16.71
N LEU A 194 -21.95 -0.34 15.56
CA LEU A 194 -20.94 0.71 15.46
C LEU A 194 -21.54 2.10 15.64
N ILE A 195 -22.76 2.34 15.14
CA ILE A 195 -23.50 3.59 15.37
C ILE A 195 -23.69 3.80 16.87
N LYS A 196 -24.14 2.78 17.60
CA LYS A 196 -24.32 2.85 19.05
C LYS A 196 -22.99 2.98 19.79
N ARG A 197 -21.97 2.19 19.40
CA ARG A 197 -20.64 2.14 20.04
C ARG A 197 -19.94 3.50 20.01
N TYR A 198 -20.05 4.20 18.89
CA TYR A 198 -19.34 5.47 18.65
C TYR A 198 -20.25 6.69 18.74
N ASP A 199 -21.51 6.52 19.17
CA ASP A 199 -22.50 7.61 19.28
C ASP A 199 -22.65 8.39 17.97
N LEU A 200 -22.91 7.68 16.86
CA LEU A 200 -23.00 8.23 15.51
C LEU A 200 -24.44 8.41 15.01
N ALA A 201 -25.44 8.22 15.88
CA ALA A 201 -26.85 8.30 15.49
C ALA A 201 -27.20 9.70 14.92
N GLY A 202 -27.70 9.73 13.69
CA GLY A 202 -28.03 10.99 12.99
C GLY A 202 -26.84 11.83 12.53
N ALA A 203 -25.60 11.41 12.81
CA ALA A 203 -24.41 12.16 12.46
C ALA A 203 -24.01 12.00 10.98
N LYS A 204 -23.41 13.06 10.41
CA LYS A 204 -22.56 12.98 9.22
C LYS A 204 -21.15 12.58 9.67
N VAL A 205 -20.68 11.43 9.20
CA VAL A 205 -19.45 10.81 9.70
C VAL A 205 -18.31 10.97 8.71
N LEU A 206 -17.31 11.76 9.08
CA LEU A 206 -16.00 11.79 8.41
C LEU A 206 -15.11 10.73 9.05
N MET A 207 -14.28 10.03 8.28
CA MET A 207 -13.42 8.96 8.80
C MET A 207 -11.98 9.06 8.29
N THR A 208 -11.04 8.68 9.13
CA THR A 208 -9.62 8.44 8.76
C THR A 208 -9.14 7.13 9.37
N VAL A 209 -8.34 6.37 8.61
CA VAL A 209 -7.59 5.22 9.10
C VAL A 209 -6.10 5.55 8.99
N ALA A 210 -5.42 5.71 10.12
CA ALA A 210 -4.00 6.09 10.14
C ALA A 210 -3.30 5.64 11.41
N ARG A 211 -2.00 5.38 11.33
CA ARG A 211 -1.17 5.32 12.54
C ARG A 211 -1.10 6.71 13.16
N LEU A 212 -1.34 6.79 14.46
CA LEU A 212 -1.26 8.04 15.22
C LEU A 212 0.11 8.16 15.88
N TRP A 213 1.15 8.14 15.08
CA TRP A 213 2.53 8.20 15.54
C TRP A 213 3.07 9.62 15.37
N SER A 214 3.83 10.10 16.36
CA SER A 214 4.39 11.45 16.34
C SER A 214 5.31 11.73 15.13
N GLY A 215 5.88 10.67 14.51
CA GLY A 215 6.60 10.73 13.24
C GLY A 215 5.70 10.76 12.00
N ASP A 216 4.40 10.53 12.13
CA ASP A 216 3.44 10.40 11.03
C ASP A 216 2.43 11.58 10.96
N ILE A 217 2.80 12.76 11.44
CA ILE A 217 1.97 13.99 11.40
C ILE A 217 1.50 14.30 9.97
N TYR A 218 2.26 13.88 8.98
CA TYR A 218 1.91 14.02 7.56
C TYR A 218 0.60 13.32 7.16
N LYS A 219 0.04 12.45 7.99
CA LYS A 219 -1.27 11.83 7.77
C LYS A 219 -2.45 12.81 7.84
N GLY A 220 -2.24 14.02 8.39
CA GLY A 220 -3.21 15.11 8.33
C GLY A 220 -4.41 14.98 9.28
N VAL A 221 -4.37 14.09 10.29
CA VAL A 221 -5.46 13.96 11.28
C VAL A 221 -5.68 15.28 12.02
N ASP A 222 -4.61 15.97 12.41
CA ASP A 222 -4.65 17.28 13.07
C ASP A 222 -5.21 18.38 12.14
N VAL A 223 -4.97 18.27 10.82
CA VAL A 223 -5.51 19.20 9.82
C VAL A 223 -7.03 19.05 9.73
N THR A 224 -7.52 17.81 9.69
CA THR A 224 -8.96 17.52 9.68
C THR A 224 -9.62 17.97 10.98
N ILE A 225 -8.98 17.78 12.17
CA ILE A 225 -9.49 18.30 13.45
C ILE A 225 -9.62 19.83 13.41
N ARG A 226 -8.63 20.53 12.84
CA ARG A 226 -8.66 22.01 12.69
C ARG A 226 -9.76 22.48 11.71
N ALA A 227 -10.16 21.66 10.77
CA ALA A 227 -11.25 21.95 9.82
C ALA A 227 -12.65 21.80 10.46
N LEU A 228 -12.79 20.98 11.52
CA LEU A 228 -14.10 20.65 12.12
C LEU A 228 -14.94 21.84 12.57
N PRO A 229 -14.41 22.90 13.19
CA PRO A 229 -15.24 24.05 13.60
C PRO A 229 -16.00 24.64 12.42
N LYS A 230 -15.36 24.80 11.26
CA LYS A 230 -15.98 25.34 10.05
C LYS A 230 -16.98 24.37 9.43
N ILE A 231 -16.67 23.06 9.41
CA ILE A 231 -17.58 22.03 8.93
C ILE A 231 -18.83 21.97 9.83
N ALA A 232 -18.66 22.01 11.16
CA ALA A 232 -19.73 21.97 12.15
C ALA A 232 -20.66 23.19 12.09
N ALA A 233 -20.18 24.33 11.62
CA ALA A 233 -21.02 25.49 11.38
C ALA A 233 -22.07 25.27 10.28
N VAL A 234 -21.80 24.37 9.33
CA VAL A 234 -22.72 23.99 8.23
C VAL A 234 -23.46 22.68 8.54
N PHE A 235 -22.77 21.72 9.14
CA PHE A 235 -23.29 20.40 9.52
C PHE A 235 -23.15 20.22 11.05
N PRO A 236 -24.11 20.71 11.86
CA PRO A 236 -24.02 20.67 13.31
C PRO A 236 -23.82 19.26 13.89
N GLU A 237 -24.31 18.22 13.20
CA GLU A 237 -24.21 16.81 13.63
C GLU A 237 -22.98 16.11 13.08
N VAL A 238 -21.95 16.83 12.56
CA VAL A 238 -20.74 16.19 12.04
C VAL A 238 -19.93 15.54 13.17
N LYS A 239 -19.52 14.29 12.93
CA LYS A 239 -18.56 13.53 13.75
C LYS A 239 -17.34 13.15 12.92
N TYR A 240 -16.18 13.07 13.57
CA TYR A 240 -14.94 12.58 12.96
C TYR A 240 -14.47 11.32 13.66
N LEU A 241 -14.53 10.19 12.96
CA LEU A 241 -14.09 8.88 13.44
C LEU A 241 -12.63 8.64 13.03
N VAL A 242 -11.74 8.60 14.00
CA VAL A 242 -10.30 8.37 13.82
C VAL A 242 -9.95 6.96 14.23
N ILE A 243 -9.59 6.14 13.26
CA ILE A 243 -9.19 4.74 13.45
C ILE A 243 -7.66 4.66 13.44
N GLY A 244 -7.12 4.06 14.47
CA GLY A 244 -5.68 3.84 14.64
C GLY A 244 -5.22 4.13 16.06
N ARG A 245 -3.95 3.85 16.31
CA ARG A 245 -3.30 4.07 17.61
C ARG A 245 -1.88 4.61 17.41
N GLY A 246 -1.37 5.26 18.44
CA GLY A 246 -0.01 5.76 18.48
C GLY A 246 0.21 6.78 19.59
N ASP A 247 1.44 7.20 19.74
CA ASP A 247 1.91 8.13 20.78
C ASP A 247 1.49 9.60 20.53
N ASP A 248 0.95 9.92 19.34
CA ASP A 248 0.43 11.25 19.00
C ASP A 248 -1.03 11.47 19.44
N GLN A 249 -1.75 10.42 19.82
CA GLN A 249 -3.16 10.52 20.22
C GLN A 249 -3.41 11.52 21.35
N PRO A 250 -2.58 11.63 22.42
CA PRO A 250 -2.77 12.64 23.47
C PRO A 250 -2.72 14.06 22.94
N ARG A 251 -1.78 14.38 22.03
CA ARG A 251 -1.67 15.70 21.38
C ARG A 251 -2.92 16.01 20.55
N LEU A 252 -3.41 15.04 19.79
CA LEU A 252 -4.63 15.18 18.99
C LEU A 252 -5.87 15.39 19.88
N ALA A 253 -5.98 14.65 20.98
CA ALA A 253 -7.06 14.82 21.96
C ALA A 253 -7.03 16.22 22.60
N GLN A 254 -5.84 16.73 22.97
CA GLN A 254 -5.70 18.10 23.47
C GLN A 254 -6.13 19.13 22.41
N LEU A 255 -5.74 18.93 21.15
CA LEU A 255 -6.15 19.81 20.04
C LEU A 255 -7.69 19.86 19.89
N THR A 256 -8.41 18.73 20.08
CA THR A 256 -9.88 18.74 20.04
C THR A 256 -10.50 19.56 21.16
N HIS A 257 -9.88 19.51 22.34
CA HIS A 257 -10.31 20.33 23.49
C HIS A 257 -10.09 21.81 23.23
N ASP A 258 -8.89 22.19 22.76
CA ASP A 258 -8.51 23.58 22.52
C ASP A 258 -9.39 24.26 21.45
N LEU A 259 -9.89 23.48 20.48
CA LEU A 259 -10.78 23.95 19.42
C LEU A 259 -12.27 23.82 19.77
N GLY A 260 -12.64 23.29 20.95
CA GLY A 260 -14.02 23.10 21.36
C GLY A 260 -14.80 22.06 20.52
N VAL A 261 -14.09 21.08 19.94
CA VAL A 261 -14.69 20.03 19.09
C VAL A 261 -14.52 18.63 19.68
N ARG A 262 -14.20 18.52 20.98
CA ARG A 262 -13.96 17.24 21.64
C ARG A 262 -15.09 16.24 21.45
N ASP A 263 -16.33 16.67 21.57
CA ASP A 263 -17.52 15.82 21.47
C ASP A 263 -17.80 15.36 20.04
N ARG A 264 -17.09 15.90 19.06
CA ARG A 264 -17.21 15.57 17.64
C ARG A 264 -16.17 14.60 17.15
N VAL A 265 -15.11 14.33 17.93
CA VAL A 265 -14.00 13.45 17.54
C VAL A 265 -14.03 12.16 18.35
N VAL A 266 -14.13 11.04 17.65
CA VAL A 266 -14.11 9.70 18.24
C VAL A 266 -12.81 9.01 17.86
N PHE A 267 -11.96 8.72 18.85
CA PHE A 267 -10.77 7.89 18.66
C PHE A 267 -11.14 6.42 18.89
N ALA A 268 -11.34 5.67 17.81
CA ALA A 268 -11.78 4.27 17.84
C ALA A 268 -10.68 3.29 18.31
N GLY A 269 -9.42 3.72 18.34
CA GLY A 269 -8.30 2.84 18.61
C GLY A 269 -7.96 1.96 17.40
N PHE A 270 -7.26 0.86 17.65
CA PHE A 270 -6.91 -0.12 16.60
C PHE A 270 -8.16 -0.93 16.22
N VAL A 271 -8.38 -1.06 14.91
CA VAL A 271 -9.40 -1.91 14.31
C VAL A 271 -8.71 -2.95 13.42
N PRO A 272 -8.97 -4.25 13.59
CA PRO A 272 -8.44 -5.28 12.69
C PRO A 272 -8.90 -5.06 11.24
N THR A 273 -8.10 -5.50 10.28
CA THR A 273 -8.43 -5.35 8.86
C THR A 273 -9.76 -6.01 8.49
N SER A 274 -10.10 -7.15 9.12
CA SER A 274 -11.38 -7.84 8.95
C SER A 274 -12.60 -6.98 9.28
N ASP A 275 -12.45 -6.04 10.21
CA ASP A 275 -13.55 -5.22 10.73
C ASP A 275 -13.60 -3.83 10.06
N LEU A 276 -12.59 -3.48 9.26
CA LEU A 276 -12.48 -2.16 8.63
C LEU A 276 -13.64 -1.88 7.65
N VAL A 277 -14.13 -2.90 6.95
CA VAL A 277 -15.22 -2.74 6.00
C VAL A 277 -16.48 -2.15 6.64
N GLU A 278 -16.83 -2.62 7.86
CA GLU A 278 -17.97 -2.10 8.61
C GLU A 278 -17.77 -0.64 9.04
N HIS A 279 -16.51 -0.25 9.32
CA HIS A 279 -16.17 1.12 9.65
C HIS A 279 -16.22 2.04 8.43
N TYR A 280 -15.79 1.57 7.25
CA TYR A 280 -16.03 2.32 6.00
C TYR A 280 -17.51 2.50 5.71
N ARG A 281 -18.35 1.49 5.96
CA ARG A 281 -19.79 1.56 5.73
C ARG A 281 -20.50 2.61 6.60
N VAL A 282 -20.11 2.81 7.86
CA VAL A 282 -20.70 3.83 8.74
C VAL A 282 -20.28 5.25 8.37
N ALA A 283 -19.17 5.44 7.67
CA ALA A 283 -18.70 6.74 7.22
C ALA A 283 -19.57 7.30 6.06
N ASP A 284 -19.67 8.62 5.99
CA ASP A 284 -20.22 9.35 4.84
C ASP A 284 -19.09 9.80 3.89
N ALA A 285 -17.85 10.00 4.41
CA ALA A 285 -16.68 10.31 3.62
C ALA A 285 -15.39 9.85 4.30
N TYR A 286 -14.38 9.53 3.51
CA TYR A 286 -13.02 9.24 3.97
C TYR A 286 -12.11 10.45 3.75
N ILE A 287 -11.50 10.95 4.82
CA ILE A 287 -10.74 12.22 4.81
C ILE A 287 -9.32 11.97 5.32
N MET A 288 -8.34 12.08 4.46
CA MET A 288 -6.92 11.97 4.85
C MET A 288 -6.05 12.90 4.00
N PRO A 289 -5.97 14.20 4.34
CA PRO A 289 -5.13 15.19 3.64
C PRO A 289 -3.65 14.97 3.96
N SER A 290 -3.10 13.86 3.48
CA SER A 290 -1.78 13.33 3.83
C SER A 290 -0.74 13.56 2.73
N GLN A 291 0.47 13.00 2.96
CA GLN A 291 1.50 12.81 1.93
C GLN A 291 1.85 11.32 1.83
N GLU A 292 1.12 10.61 0.98
CA GLU A 292 1.25 9.17 0.78
C GLU A 292 2.11 8.80 -0.43
N GLY A 293 2.67 7.58 -0.40
CA GLY A 293 3.28 6.98 -1.58
C GLY A 293 2.25 6.58 -2.65
N PHE A 294 1.03 6.23 -2.20
CA PHE A 294 -0.13 5.88 -3.01
C PHE A 294 -1.43 6.06 -2.21
N GLY A 295 -1.59 5.34 -1.08
CA GLY A 295 -2.77 5.40 -0.23
C GLY A 295 -3.82 4.34 -0.57
N ILE A 296 -3.52 3.07 -0.24
CA ILE A 296 -4.46 1.95 -0.43
C ILE A 296 -5.82 2.18 0.26
N VAL A 297 -5.83 2.90 1.36
CA VAL A 297 -7.04 3.25 2.14
C VAL A 297 -8.06 4.09 1.33
N TYR A 298 -7.60 4.85 0.34
CA TYR A 298 -8.50 5.55 -0.58
C TYR A 298 -9.23 4.55 -1.48
N LEU A 299 -8.54 3.51 -1.95
CA LEU A 299 -9.18 2.44 -2.74
C LEU A 299 -10.20 1.67 -1.90
N GLU A 300 -9.88 1.36 -0.63
CA GLU A 300 -10.79 0.68 0.31
C GLU A 300 -12.08 1.49 0.52
N ALA A 301 -11.94 2.81 0.74
CA ALA A 301 -13.06 3.71 0.87
C ALA A 301 -13.92 3.78 -0.41
N MET A 302 -13.28 3.99 -1.57
CA MET A 302 -13.98 4.06 -2.87
C MET A 302 -14.64 2.73 -3.23
N ALA A 303 -14.02 1.60 -2.93
CA ALA A 303 -14.62 0.28 -3.11
C ALA A 303 -15.86 0.07 -2.23
N CYS A 304 -15.92 0.70 -1.05
CA CYS A 304 -17.11 0.78 -0.21
C CYS A 304 -18.09 1.89 -0.65
N GLY A 305 -17.87 2.54 -1.79
CA GLY A 305 -18.71 3.63 -2.31
C GLY A 305 -18.65 4.92 -1.51
N LYS A 306 -17.52 5.18 -0.80
CA LYS A 306 -17.35 6.38 0.01
C LYS A 306 -16.49 7.41 -0.70
N PRO A 307 -16.97 8.66 -0.85
CA PRO A 307 -16.17 9.75 -1.41
C PRO A 307 -14.93 10.00 -0.57
N VAL A 308 -13.83 10.38 -1.23
CA VAL A 308 -12.52 10.51 -0.60
C VAL A 308 -11.90 11.89 -0.80
N LEU A 309 -11.17 12.36 0.24
CA LEU A 309 -10.36 13.56 0.20
C LEU A 309 -8.92 13.23 0.56
N ALA A 310 -7.98 13.65 -0.27
CA ALA A 310 -6.54 13.46 -0.11
C ALA A 310 -5.76 14.77 -0.20
N GLY A 311 -4.46 14.75 0.06
CA GLY A 311 -3.53 15.82 -0.28
C GLY A 311 -3.30 15.95 -1.79
N ASP A 312 -2.73 17.07 -2.24
CA ASP A 312 -2.53 17.35 -3.67
C ASP A 312 -1.09 17.13 -4.16
N ALA A 313 -0.13 17.03 -3.25
CA ALA A 313 1.30 16.98 -3.55
C ALA A 313 1.94 15.64 -3.13
N ASP A 314 1.30 14.53 -3.51
CA ASP A 314 1.73 13.18 -3.15
C ASP A 314 1.26 12.10 -4.14
N GLY A 315 1.48 10.83 -3.80
CA GLY A 315 1.10 9.68 -4.61
C GLY A 315 -0.40 9.40 -4.66
N SER A 316 -1.25 10.11 -3.91
CA SER A 316 -2.71 9.99 -3.96
C SER A 316 -3.31 10.45 -5.29
N ALA A 317 -2.53 11.18 -6.10
CA ALA A 317 -2.91 11.53 -7.47
C ALA A 317 -3.27 10.30 -8.32
N ASP A 318 -2.59 9.18 -8.11
CA ASP A 318 -2.81 7.96 -8.90
C ASP A 318 -4.13 7.26 -8.52
N PRO A 319 -4.42 6.88 -7.25
CA PRO A 319 -5.70 6.27 -6.89
C PRO A 319 -6.89 7.20 -7.13
N LEU A 320 -6.72 8.53 -6.99
CA LEU A 320 -7.79 9.50 -7.24
C LEU A 320 -7.85 9.96 -8.71
N GLN A 321 -7.02 9.41 -9.60
CA GLN A 321 -6.96 9.75 -11.02
C GLN A 321 -6.91 11.27 -11.25
N ASP A 322 -5.93 11.91 -10.61
CA ASP A 322 -5.68 13.35 -10.65
C ASP A 322 -6.87 14.22 -10.17
N GLY A 323 -7.76 13.67 -9.35
CA GLY A 323 -8.94 14.35 -8.79
C GLY A 323 -10.27 13.93 -9.44
N ARG A 324 -10.26 13.05 -10.45
CA ARG A 324 -11.48 12.55 -11.10
C ARG A 324 -12.32 11.69 -10.13
N LEU A 325 -11.69 10.93 -9.25
CA LEU A 325 -12.36 10.02 -8.31
C LEU A 325 -12.42 10.55 -6.87
N GLY A 326 -11.87 11.72 -6.58
CA GLY A 326 -11.88 12.26 -5.22
C GLY A 326 -11.37 13.70 -5.17
N TRP A 327 -11.49 14.32 -4.01
CA TRP A 327 -11.00 15.68 -3.78
C TRP A 327 -9.53 15.68 -3.41
N ARG A 328 -8.79 16.63 -3.96
CA ARG A 328 -7.38 16.86 -3.65
C ARG A 328 -7.23 18.29 -3.15
N VAL A 329 -6.64 18.46 -1.97
CA VAL A 329 -6.48 19.76 -1.31
C VAL A 329 -5.03 20.02 -0.95
N PRO A 330 -4.61 21.31 -0.88
CA PRO A 330 -3.26 21.65 -0.45
C PRO A 330 -2.91 21.00 0.88
N HIS A 331 -1.72 20.44 0.92
CA HIS A 331 -1.21 19.79 2.13
C HIS A 331 -1.14 20.77 3.31
N ARG A 332 -1.64 20.38 4.48
CA ARG A 332 -1.67 21.15 5.71
C ARG A 332 -2.58 22.40 5.68
N ASP A 333 -3.58 22.45 4.81
CA ASP A 333 -4.55 23.55 4.73
C ASP A 333 -5.92 23.15 5.29
N PRO A 334 -6.24 23.50 6.57
CA PRO A 334 -7.53 23.18 7.19
C PRO A 334 -8.72 23.89 6.51
N GLU A 335 -8.52 25.05 5.89
CA GLU A 335 -9.58 25.79 5.21
C GLU A 335 -10.01 25.10 3.92
N ALA A 336 -9.03 24.62 3.13
CA ALA A 336 -9.28 23.81 1.95
C ALA A 336 -9.94 22.48 2.32
N VAL A 337 -9.47 21.80 3.38
CA VAL A 337 -10.11 20.58 3.90
C VAL A 337 -11.56 20.84 4.30
N ALA A 338 -11.83 21.92 5.06
CA ALA A 338 -13.20 22.24 5.47
C ALA A 338 -14.13 22.49 4.27
N THR A 339 -13.66 23.25 3.29
CA THR A 339 -14.42 23.57 2.08
C THR A 339 -14.77 22.31 1.30
N ALA A 340 -13.79 21.44 1.05
CA ALA A 340 -14.00 20.17 0.34
C ALA A 340 -14.90 19.20 1.14
N CYS A 341 -14.74 19.10 2.47
CA CYS A 341 -15.63 18.28 3.31
C CYS A 341 -17.09 18.76 3.24
N ILE A 342 -17.32 20.08 3.24
CA ILE A 342 -18.66 20.64 3.11
C ILE A 342 -19.26 20.30 1.74
N GLU A 343 -18.48 20.39 0.67
CA GLU A 343 -18.91 19.99 -0.68
C GLU A 343 -19.26 18.49 -0.72
N ILE A 344 -18.40 17.62 -0.22
CA ILE A 344 -18.64 16.18 -0.14
C ILE A 344 -19.93 15.86 0.63
N LEU A 345 -20.14 16.48 1.80
CA LEU A 345 -21.30 16.20 2.65
C LEU A 345 -22.63 16.72 2.10
N LYS A 346 -22.61 17.67 1.15
CA LYS A 346 -23.80 18.07 0.37
C LYS A 346 -24.23 16.96 -0.58
N GLY A 347 -23.30 16.22 -1.16
CA GLY A 347 -23.59 15.04 -1.98
C GLY A 347 -24.00 15.34 -3.42
N ASP A 348 -23.84 16.57 -3.91
CA ASP A 348 -24.32 16.99 -5.24
C ASP A 348 -23.35 16.61 -6.38
N ASP A 349 -22.12 16.19 -6.05
CA ASP A 349 -21.07 15.83 -7.01
C ASP A 349 -21.13 14.35 -7.39
N GLN A 350 -20.85 14.02 -8.65
CA GLN A 350 -20.83 12.64 -9.15
C GLN A 350 -19.89 11.73 -8.33
N ARG A 351 -18.79 12.27 -7.77
CA ARG A 351 -17.87 11.54 -6.90
C ARG A 351 -18.49 11.08 -5.58
N CYS A 352 -19.72 11.53 -5.27
CA CYS A 352 -20.54 11.08 -4.14
C CYS A 352 -21.51 9.94 -4.53
N ASP A 353 -21.65 9.62 -5.83
CA ASP A 353 -22.39 8.45 -6.28
C ASP A 353 -21.59 7.17 -5.97
N ALA A 354 -22.10 6.39 -5.03
CA ALA A 354 -21.39 5.23 -4.47
C ALA A 354 -21.15 4.13 -5.51
N GLU A 355 -22.12 3.88 -6.40
CA GLU A 355 -22.04 2.84 -7.41
C GLU A 355 -21.04 3.22 -8.50
N TRP A 356 -21.18 4.42 -9.05
CA TRP A 356 -20.25 4.97 -10.02
C TRP A 356 -18.81 5.01 -9.50
N LEU A 357 -18.61 5.52 -8.28
CA LEU A 357 -17.27 5.65 -7.68
C LEU A 357 -16.59 4.28 -7.51
N ARG A 358 -17.35 3.29 -7.01
CA ARG A 358 -16.89 1.91 -6.88
C ARG A 358 -16.52 1.32 -8.24
N GLU A 359 -17.39 1.45 -9.24
CA GLU A 359 -17.14 0.94 -10.58
C GLU A 359 -15.86 1.51 -11.18
N GLN A 360 -15.68 2.84 -11.10
CA GLN A 360 -14.48 3.50 -11.61
C GLN A 360 -13.21 3.08 -10.86
N CYS A 361 -13.29 2.89 -9.53
CA CYS A 361 -12.18 2.40 -8.71
C CYS A 361 -11.79 0.96 -9.11
N LEU A 362 -12.75 0.05 -9.16
CA LEU A 362 -12.49 -1.38 -9.44
C LEU A 362 -12.06 -1.62 -10.89
N ALA A 363 -12.49 -0.82 -11.84
CA ALA A 363 -12.03 -0.90 -13.23
C ALA A 363 -10.52 -0.83 -13.38
N GLN A 364 -9.82 -0.10 -12.48
CA GLN A 364 -8.38 0.09 -12.55
C GLN A 364 -7.59 -0.59 -11.43
N PHE A 365 -8.22 -0.76 -10.25
CA PHE A 365 -7.51 -1.18 -9.04
C PHE A 365 -8.07 -2.46 -8.42
N SER A 366 -8.90 -3.21 -9.16
CA SER A 366 -9.35 -4.54 -8.75
C SER A 366 -8.20 -5.57 -8.80
N ARG A 367 -8.46 -6.74 -8.23
CA ARG A 367 -7.56 -7.90 -8.31
C ARG A 367 -7.23 -8.27 -9.74
N ASP A 368 -8.23 -8.30 -10.64
CA ASP A 368 -8.04 -8.68 -12.04
C ASP A 368 -7.20 -7.64 -12.80
N ALA A 369 -7.47 -6.35 -12.58
CA ALA A 369 -6.67 -5.28 -13.17
C ALA A 369 -5.20 -5.33 -12.71
N PHE A 370 -4.97 -5.60 -11.43
CA PHE A 370 -3.62 -5.77 -10.88
C PHE A 370 -2.91 -7.00 -11.48
N GLN A 371 -3.60 -8.12 -11.58
CA GLN A 371 -3.05 -9.35 -12.16
C GLN A 371 -2.63 -9.15 -13.62
N GLU A 372 -3.44 -8.47 -14.41
CA GLU A 372 -3.12 -8.20 -15.81
C GLU A 372 -1.91 -7.25 -15.94
N GLN A 373 -1.84 -6.19 -15.12
CA GLN A 373 -0.69 -5.29 -15.11
C GLN A 373 0.58 -6.01 -14.64
N PHE A 374 0.49 -6.82 -13.59
CA PHE A 374 1.61 -7.62 -13.10
C PHE A 374 2.08 -8.62 -14.17
N LYS A 375 1.17 -9.29 -14.86
CA LYS A 375 1.46 -10.21 -15.96
C LYS A 375 2.19 -9.52 -17.10
N GLN A 376 1.74 -8.33 -17.50
CA GLN A 376 2.41 -7.54 -18.53
C GLN A 376 3.85 -7.17 -18.11
N LEU A 377 4.06 -6.73 -16.86
CA LEU A 377 5.39 -6.44 -16.35
C LEU A 377 6.28 -7.69 -16.30
N LEU A 378 5.72 -8.83 -15.88
CA LEU A 378 6.46 -10.10 -15.79
C LEU A 378 6.90 -10.61 -17.18
N TYR A 379 6.06 -10.49 -18.20
CA TYR A 379 6.40 -10.88 -19.57
C TYR A 379 7.39 -9.93 -20.25
N ASN A 380 7.41 -8.67 -19.85
CA ASN A 380 8.32 -7.65 -20.37
C ASN A 380 9.63 -7.53 -19.56
N LEU A 381 9.95 -8.51 -18.71
CA LEU A 381 11.24 -8.55 -18.02
C LEU A 381 12.38 -8.69 -19.05
N PRO A 382 13.49 -7.98 -18.85
CA PRO A 382 14.70 -8.17 -19.66
C PRO A 382 15.20 -9.61 -19.58
N LYS A 383 15.62 -10.11 -20.74
CA LYS A 383 16.14 -11.48 -20.88
C LYS A 383 17.59 -11.56 -20.42
#